data_33505a3ce3a6c4f0756fc0533b7b7d46
#
_entry.id   33505a3ce3a6c4f0756fc0533b7b7d46
#
_cell.length_a   1.000
_cell.length_b   1.000
_cell.length_c   1.000
_cell.angle_alpha   90.00
_cell.angle_beta   90.00
_cell.angle_gamma   90.00
#
_symmetry.space_group_name_H-M   'P 1'
#
loop_
_entity.id
_entity.type
_entity.pdbx_description
1 polymer ?
#
loop_
_entity_poly.entity_id
_entity_poly.type
_entity_poly.pdbx_seq_one_letter_code
_entity_poly.pdbx_strand_id
1 'polypeptide(L)'
;MCIDAKDGTSNLLLMGMARVECLGAEKYRPYRLERVRVMESSGEDSPEIESLRDRLMDLIEKRLELGTEGLSPGMIPSALFNQKQALSDKGMADTMSEVGADMMKLIDNASGLADYTAATFLRNPFERQIVLSSIDVPTRLNRVAAFLAAEIDSNS
;
A
#
# COMPACT_ATOMS: atom_id res chain seq x y z
N MET A 1 -7.48 -1.50 -13.79
CA MET A 1 -8.94 -1.68 -13.94
C MET A 1 -9.57 -0.30 -14.04
N CYS A 2 -10.46 -0.09 -14.98
CA CYS A 2 -11.19 1.18 -15.17
C CYS A 2 -12.67 0.93 -14.84
N ILE A 3 -13.28 1.79 -14.04
CA ILE A 3 -14.69 1.72 -13.68
C ILE A 3 -15.32 3.04 -14.09
N ASP A 4 -16.18 3.00 -15.10
CA ASP A 4 -16.87 4.20 -15.59
C ASP A 4 -18.01 4.57 -14.65
N ALA A 5 -18.03 5.79 -14.20
CA ALA A 5 -19.09 6.35 -13.38
C ALA A 5 -20.23 6.92 -14.27
N LYS A 6 -21.47 6.98 -13.71
CA LYS A 6 -22.64 7.46 -14.44
C LYS A 6 -22.59 8.96 -14.82
N ASP A 7 -21.68 9.70 -14.20
CA ASP A 7 -21.44 11.12 -14.46
C ASP A 7 -20.45 11.41 -15.59
N GLY A 8 -19.98 10.37 -16.29
CA GLY A 8 -18.99 10.47 -17.37
C GLY A 8 -17.54 10.53 -16.89
N THR A 9 -17.30 10.35 -15.59
CA THR A 9 -15.94 10.19 -15.06
C THR A 9 -15.55 8.73 -15.03
N SER A 10 -14.24 8.44 -14.96
CA SER A 10 -13.70 7.09 -14.85
C SER A 10 -12.79 7.01 -13.63
N ASN A 11 -13.03 6.00 -12.80
CA ASN A 11 -12.14 5.67 -11.69
C ASN A 11 -11.11 4.63 -12.14
N LEU A 12 -9.84 4.90 -11.90
CA LEU A 12 -8.74 3.99 -12.21
C LEU A 12 -8.20 3.37 -10.93
N LEU A 13 -8.20 2.04 -10.88
CA LEU A 13 -7.42 1.30 -9.89
C LEU A 13 -6.08 0.96 -10.51
N LEU A 14 -5.01 1.51 -9.93
CA LEU A 14 -3.63 1.29 -10.39
C LEU A 14 -2.88 0.46 -9.35
N MET A 15 -2.11 -0.50 -9.84
CA MET A 15 -1.20 -1.30 -9.03
C MET A 15 0.22 -1.09 -9.51
N GLY A 16 1.13 -0.72 -8.60
CA GLY A 16 2.56 -0.60 -8.89
C GLY A 16 3.16 -1.98 -9.21
N MET A 17 3.87 -2.09 -10.33
CA MET A 17 4.50 -3.34 -10.77
C MET A 17 5.96 -3.44 -10.37
N ALA A 18 6.65 -2.30 -10.33
CA ALA A 18 8.08 -2.24 -10.03
C ALA A 18 8.46 -0.87 -9.47
N ARG A 19 9.48 -0.86 -8.65
CA ARG A 19 10.13 0.37 -8.18
C ARG A 19 11.14 0.81 -9.22
N VAL A 20 11.11 2.09 -9.60
CA VAL A 20 12.01 2.63 -10.61
C VAL A 20 12.65 3.94 -10.15
N GLU A 21 13.86 4.19 -10.62
CA GLU A 21 14.51 5.49 -10.56
C GLU A 21 14.32 6.22 -11.88
N CYS A 22 13.87 7.48 -11.83
CA CYS A 22 13.76 8.32 -13.02
C CYS A 22 15.13 8.91 -13.35
N LEU A 23 15.64 8.63 -14.55
CA LEU A 23 16.94 9.08 -15.03
C LEU A 23 16.87 10.38 -15.84
N GLY A 24 15.66 10.81 -16.21
CA GLY A 24 15.40 12.04 -16.94
C GLY A 24 14.42 11.86 -18.10
N ALA A 25 13.84 12.97 -18.51
CA ALA A 25 12.86 12.99 -19.58
C ALA A 25 13.53 12.89 -20.95
N GLU A 26 13.07 11.96 -21.79
CA GLU A 26 13.47 11.83 -23.20
C GLU A 26 12.60 12.66 -24.12
N LYS A 27 11.33 12.85 -23.76
CA LYS A 27 10.34 13.54 -24.58
C LYS A 27 9.26 14.18 -23.71
N TYR A 28 8.79 15.36 -24.10
CA TYR A 28 7.76 16.09 -23.38
C TYR A 28 6.42 16.17 -24.10
N ARG A 29 6.38 15.96 -25.42
CA ARG A 29 5.15 16.06 -26.23
C ARG A 29 5.04 14.89 -27.20
N PRO A 30 3.83 14.37 -27.51
CA PRO A 30 2.52 14.77 -26.99
C PRO A 30 2.30 14.36 -25.53
N TYR A 31 3.08 13.42 -25.00
CA TYR A 31 3.12 12.98 -23.62
C TYR A 31 4.57 12.88 -23.15
N ARG A 32 4.76 12.96 -21.85
CA ARG A 32 6.09 12.85 -21.24
C ARG A 32 6.57 11.40 -21.29
N LEU A 33 7.78 11.19 -21.81
CA LEU A 33 8.50 9.92 -21.74
C LEU A 33 9.70 10.10 -20.80
N GLU A 34 9.81 9.20 -19.83
CA GLU A 34 10.93 9.14 -18.91
C GLU A 34 11.78 7.91 -19.17
N ARG A 35 13.11 8.10 -19.13
CA ARG A 35 14.03 6.98 -19.00
C ARG A 35 14.03 6.55 -17.55
N VAL A 36 13.83 5.26 -17.30
CA VAL A 36 13.80 4.70 -15.96
C VAL A 36 14.77 3.55 -15.81
N ARG A 37 15.23 3.33 -14.58
CA ARG A 37 15.99 2.15 -14.18
C ARG A 37 15.19 1.39 -13.13
N VAL A 38 14.94 0.09 -13.36
CA VAL A 38 14.28 -0.77 -12.37
C VAL A 38 15.22 -0.94 -11.18
N MET A 39 14.66 -0.81 -9.97
CA MET A 39 15.38 -0.95 -8.71
C MET A 39 14.93 -2.22 -8.01
N GLU A 40 15.86 -3.11 -7.71
CA GLU A 40 15.61 -4.31 -6.94
C GLU A 40 15.67 -3.99 -5.45
N SER A 41 14.76 -4.60 -4.66
CA SER A 41 14.82 -4.50 -3.20
C SER A 41 16.03 -5.28 -2.67
N SER A 42 16.57 -4.82 -1.54
CA SER A 42 17.68 -5.45 -0.84
C SER A 42 17.31 -5.77 0.60
N GLY A 43 18.06 -6.68 1.25
CA GLY A 43 17.89 -6.99 2.66
C GLY A 43 16.67 -7.87 2.98
N GLU A 44 16.09 -8.56 2.00
CA GLU A 44 14.93 -9.44 2.21
C GLU A 44 15.27 -10.66 3.09
N ASP A 45 16.54 -11.09 3.12
CA ASP A 45 17.03 -12.20 3.95
C ASP A 45 17.55 -11.74 5.33
N SER A 46 17.33 -10.48 5.71
CA SER A 46 17.77 -9.96 7.01
C SER A 46 17.06 -10.68 8.17
N PRO A 47 17.79 -11.09 9.23
CA PRO A 47 17.20 -11.82 10.37
C PRO A 47 16.20 -11.00 11.17
N GLU A 48 16.18 -9.69 11.00
CA GLU A 48 15.23 -8.79 11.68
C GLU A 48 13.88 -8.63 10.97
N ILE A 49 13.77 -9.14 9.73
CA ILE A 49 12.56 -8.98 8.90
C ILE A 49 11.31 -9.47 9.63
N GLU A 50 11.37 -10.64 10.25
CA GLU A 50 10.21 -11.24 10.89
C GLU A 50 9.71 -10.39 12.08
N SER A 51 10.60 -9.93 12.92
CA SER A 51 10.25 -9.04 14.04
C SER A 51 9.71 -7.68 13.59
N LEU A 52 10.22 -7.16 12.47
CA LEU A 52 9.74 -5.91 11.89
C LEU A 52 8.35 -6.07 11.25
N ARG A 53 8.08 -7.22 10.62
CA ARG A 53 6.75 -7.57 10.11
C ARG A 53 5.73 -7.65 11.25
N ASP A 54 6.04 -8.40 12.29
CA ASP A 54 5.15 -8.57 13.45
C ASP A 54 4.81 -7.22 14.07
N ARG A 55 5.82 -6.38 14.31
CA ARG A 55 5.62 -5.02 14.80
C ARG A 55 4.72 -4.19 13.88
N LEU A 56 4.90 -4.30 12.57
CA LEU A 56 4.07 -3.55 11.62
C LEU A 56 2.63 -4.06 11.61
N MET A 57 2.42 -5.38 11.73
CA MET A 57 1.08 -5.97 11.84
C MET A 57 0.35 -5.49 13.09
N ASP A 58 1.02 -5.46 14.26
CA ASP A 58 0.45 -4.91 15.50
C ASP A 58 0.01 -3.45 15.34
N LEU A 59 0.79 -2.64 14.63
CA LEU A 59 0.45 -1.25 14.37
C LEU A 59 -0.74 -1.12 13.40
N ILE A 60 -0.84 -1.99 12.39
CA ILE A 60 -1.98 -2.04 11.48
C ILE A 60 -3.27 -2.37 12.27
N GLU A 61 -3.23 -3.37 13.15
CA GLU A 61 -4.37 -3.72 14.00
C GLU A 61 -4.82 -2.52 14.85
N LYS A 62 -3.90 -1.89 15.56
CA LYS A 62 -4.19 -0.68 16.35
C LYS A 62 -4.78 0.45 15.51
N ARG A 63 -4.25 0.65 14.30
CA ARG A 63 -4.76 1.69 13.38
C ARG A 63 -6.19 1.38 12.93
N LEU A 64 -6.53 0.11 12.70
CA LEU A 64 -7.87 -0.33 12.33
C LEU A 64 -8.88 -0.19 13.48
N GLU A 65 -8.44 -0.42 14.74
CA GLU A 65 -9.27 -0.20 15.95
C GLU A 65 -9.70 1.27 16.11
N LEU A 66 -8.86 2.23 15.70
CA LEU A 66 -9.18 3.66 15.71
C LEU A 66 -10.21 4.07 14.64
N GLY A 67 -10.62 3.13 13.79
CA GLY A 67 -11.60 3.35 12.73
C GLY A 67 -10.98 3.49 11.34
N THR A 68 -11.85 3.39 10.34
CA THR A 68 -11.46 3.39 8.92
C THR A 68 -11.60 4.76 8.26
N GLU A 69 -11.84 5.80 9.03
CA GLU A 69 -11.99 7.16 8.51
C GLU A 69 -10.73 7.62 7.77
N GLY A 70 -10.92 8.03 6.51
CA GLY A 70 -9.85 8.47 5.64
C GLY A 70 -9.07 7.36 4.94
N LEU A 71 -9.44 6.08 5.12
CA LEU A 71 -8.92 4.97 4.35
C LEU A 71 -9.80 4.75 3.11
N SER A 72 -9.16 4.40 1.99
CA SER A 72 -9.92 4.07 0.77
C SER A 72 -10.66 2.73 0.95
N PRO A 73 -12.00 2.68 0.86
CA PRO A 73 -12.79 1.49 1.21
C PRO A 73 -12.43 0.21 0.41
N GLY A 74 -11.83 0.35 -0.76
CA GLY A 74 -11.42 -0.77 -1.61
C GLY A 74 -9.99 -1.26 -1.40
N MET A 75 -9.24 -0.65 -0.47
CA MET A 75 -7.81 -0.98 -0.27
C MET A 75 -7.55 -1.86 0.95
N ILE A 76 -8.54 -2.14 1.78
CA ILE A 76 -8.35 -2.95 2.97
C ILE A 76 -8.81 -4.38 2.65
N PRO A 77 -7.91 -5.39 2.70
CA PRO A 77 -8.31 -6.78 2.51
C PRO A 77 -9.35 -7.18 3.53
N SER A 78 -10.41 -7.86 3.08
CA SER A 78 -11.48 -8.36 3.95
C SER A 78 -10.96 -9.30 5.06
N ALA A 79 -9.77 -9.89 4.88
CA ALA A 79 -9.11 -10.71 5.88
C ALA A 79 -8.58 -9.90 7.10
N LEU A 80 -8.34 -8.60 6.94
CA LEU A 80 -7.98 -7.68 8.03
C LEU A 80 -9.21 -7.08 8.73
N PHE A 81 -10.39 -7.20 8.13
CA PHE A 81 -11.65 -6.88 8.79
C PHE A 81 -12.20 -8.11 9.48
N ASN A 82 -12.33 -8.07 10.79
CA ASN A 82 -13.10 -9.04 11.55
C ASN A 82 -14.48 -9.24 10.89
N GLN A 83 -14.86 -10.47 10.62
CA GLN A 83 -15.99 -10.97 9.80
C GLN A 83 -17.38 -10.33 10.01
N LYS A 84 -17.55 -9.36 10.88
CA LYS A 84 -18.87 -8.81 11.25
C LYS A 84 -19.44 -7.72 10.34
N GLN A 85 -18.65 -7.14 9.42
CA GLN A 85 -19.11 -6.02 8.56
C GLN A 85 -19.17 -6.32 7.05
N ALA A 86 -18.78 -7.50 6.60
CA ALA A 86 -18.60 -7.83 5.17
C ALA A 86 -19.88 -8.33 4.45
N LEU A 87 -21.09 -8.18 5.00
CA LEU A 87 -22.29 -8.83 4.46
C LEU A 87 -23.34 -7.88 3.86
N SER A 88 -22.97 -6.79 3.23
CA SER A 88 -24.01 -5.86 2.73
C SER A 88 -24.15 -5.71 1.22
N ASP A 89 -23.29 -6.22 0.33
CA ASP A 89 -23.55 -6.08 -1.12
C ASP A 89 -22.96 -7.22 -1.96
N LYS A 90 -23.84 -8.09 -2.43
CA LYS A 90 -23.52 -9.33 -3.17
C LYS A 90 -22.89 -9.12 -4.56
N GLY A 91 -23.00 -7.95 -5.17
CA GLY A 91 -22.47 -7.65 -6.51
C GLY A 91 -21.03 -7.11 -6.51
N MET A 92 -20.54 -6.64 -5.36
CA MET A 92 -19.19 -6.13 -5.16
C MET A 92 -18.20 -7.23 -4.69
N ALA A 93 -18.74 -8.32 -4.16
CA ALA A 93 -18.00 -9.41 -3.53
C ALA A 93 -17.11 -10.21 -4.50
N ASP A 94 -17.58 -10.48 -5.74
CA ASP A 94 -16.83 -11.31 -6.69
C ASP A 94 -15.62 -10.57 -7.27
N THR A 95 -15.75 -9.29 -7.58
CA THR A 95 -14.64 -8.47 -8.08
C THR A 95 -13.62 -8.15 -6.96
N MET A 96 -14.07 -8.03 -5.73
CA MET A 96 -13.22 -7.85 -4.55
C MET A 96 -12.47 -9.12 -4.15
N SER A 97 -12.97 -10.30 -4.52
CA SER A 97 -12.32 -11.58 -4.22
C SER A 97 -10.99 -11.75 -4.97
N GLU A 98 -10.92 -11.39 -6.25
CA GLU A 98 -9.68 -11.47 -7.03
C GLU A 98 -8.65 -10.42 -6.59
N VAL A 99 -9.09 -9.16 -6.40
CA VAL A 99 -8.24 -8.08 -5.90
C VAL A 99 -7.76 -8.38 -4.47
N GLY A 100 -8.61 -8.98 -3.64
CA GLY A 100 -8.26 -9.41 -2.29
C GLY A 100 -7.20 -10.50 -2.26
N ALA A 101 -7.28 -11.48 -3.17
CA ALA A 101 -6.29 -12.56 -3.26
C ALA A 101 -4.90 -12.03 -3.71
N ASP A 102 -4.86 -11.08 -4.63
CA ASP A 102 -3.60 -10.46 -5.07
C ASP A 102 -3.02 -9.54 -3.98
N MET A 103 -3.86 -8.84 -3.23
CA MET A 103 -3.42 -8.08 -2.05
C MET A 103 -2.86 -8.98 -0.95
N MET A 104 -3.44 -10.15 -0.70
CA MET A 104 -2.90 -11.10 0.26
C MET A 104 -1.49 -11.58 -0.14
N LYS A 105 -1.24 -11.84 -1.43
CA LYS A 105 0.11 -12.16 -1.92
C LYS A 105 1.12 -11.03 -1.72
N LEU A 106 0.68 -9.77 -1.80
CA LEU A 106 1.54 -8.61 -1.50
C LEU A 106 1.91 -8.55 -0.01
N ILE A 107 0.99 -8.93 0.87
CA ILE A 107 1.21 -8.92 2.32
C ILE A 107 2.10 -10.10 2.76
N ASP A 108 2.16 -11.18 1.99
CA ASP A 108 2.95 -12.37 2.30
C ASP A 108 4.46 -12.10 2.32
N ASN A 109 4.94 -11.11 1.57
CA ASN A 109 6.33 -10.71 1.62
C ASN A 109 6.54 -9.37 2.35
N ALA A 110 7.69 -9.21 2.98
CA ALA A 110 8.00 -8.04 3.80
C ALA A 110 8.02 -6.72 3.01
N SER A 111 8.52 -6.76 1.77
CA SER A 111 8.57 -5.63 0.86
C SER A 111 7.16 -5.19 0.46
N GLY A 112 6.31 -6.14 0.08
CA GLY A 112 4.92 -5.90 -0.29
C GLY A 112 4.08 -5.39 0.89
N LEU A 113 4.27 -5.95 2.08
CA LEU A 113 3.60 -5.48 3.30
C LEU A 113 3.93 -4.01 3.59
N ALA A 114 5.20 -3.62 3.51
CA ALA A 114 5.60 -2.24 3.73
C ALA A 114 4.99 -1.28 2.71
N ASP A 115 5.02 -1.65 1.43
CA ASP A 115 4.48 -0.84 0.34
C ASP A 115 2.96 -0.71 0.43
N TYR A 116 2.27 -1.81 0.73
CA TYR A 116 0.82 -1.83 0.96
C TYR A 116 0.43 -0.96 2.16
N THR A 117 1.12 -1.10 3.28
CA THR A 117 0.84 -0.32 4.49
C THR A 117 1.04 1.18 4.24
N ALA A 118 2.13 1.55 3.57
CA ALA A 118 2.38 2.95 3.24
C ALA A 118 1.29 3.53 2.32
N ALA A 119 0.88 2.79 1.29
CA ALA A 119 -0.14 3.23 0.34
C ALA A 119 -1.52 3.38 0.99
N THR A 120 -1.87 2.49 1.93
CA THR A 120 -3.21 2.39 2.53
C THR A 120 -3.38 3.31 3.73
N PHE A 121 -2.39 3.35 4.62
CA PHE A 121 -2.54 3.97 5.93
C PHE A 121 -1.85 5.33 6.06
N LEU A 122 -0.72 5.58 5.41
CA LEU A 122 -0.05 6.87 5.52
C LEU A 122 -0.78 7.94 4.72
N ARG A 123 -1.16 9.04 5.37
CA ARG A 123 -1.86 10.17 4.73
C ARG A 123 -0.89 11.14 4.07
N ASN A 124 0.29 11.32 4.65
CA ASN A 124 1.28 12.29 4.19
C ASN A 124 2.00 11.80 2.92
N PRO A 125 1.89 12.50 1.78
CA PRO A 125 2.53 12.08 0.53
C PRO A 125 4.07 12.10 0.60
N PHE A 126 4.67 12.95 1.44
CA PHE A 126 6.12 12.98 1.63
C PHE A 126 6.62 11.73 2.36
N GLU A 127 5.88 11.24 3.36
CA GLU A 127 6.21 9.99 4.05
C GLU A 127 6.09 8.79 3.12
N ARG A 128 5.03 8.73 2.30
CA ARG A 128 4.90 7.73 1.23
C ARG A 128 6.08 7.76 0.27
N GLN A 129 6.54 8.96 -0.12
CA GLN A 129 7.68 9.11 -1.01
C GLN A 129 8.99 8.65 -0.35
N ILE A 130 9.17 8.90 0.94
CA ILE A 130 10.33 8.42 1.72
C ILE A 130 10.34 6.88 1.76
N VAL A 131 9.19 6.26 2.00
CA VAL A 131 9.05 4.80 1.97
C VAL A 131 9.34 4.26 0.57
N LEU A 132 8.76 4.86 -0.47
CA LEU A 132 8.98 4.47 -1.86
C LEU A 132 10.46 4.54 -2.26
N SER A 133 11.21 5.54 -1.80
CA SER A 133 12.64 5.71 -2.08
C SER A 133 13.55 4.75 -1.30
N SER A 134 13.01 4.01 -0.32
CA SER A 134 13.78 3.07 0.51
C SER A 134 13.90 1.73 -0.20
N ILE A 135 15.10 1.40 -0.71
CA ILE A 135 15.37 0.15 -1.42
C ILE A 135 15.53 -1.00 -0.43
N ASP A 136 16.23 -0.75 0.67
CA ASP A 136 16.48 -1.71 1.74
C ASP A 136 15.19 -2.01 2.52
N VAL A 137 14.80 -3.29 2.58
CA VAL A 137 13.51 -3.73 3.15
C VAL A 137 13.42 -3.51 4.65
N PRO A 138 14.44 -3.83 5.49
CA PRO A 138 14.42 -3.50 6.90
C PRO A 138 14.23 -2.01 7.17
N THR A 139 14.98 -1.16 6.45
CA THR A 139 14.85 0.30 6.54
C THR A 139 13.44 0.76 6.17
N ARG A 140 12.85 0.16 5.13
CA ARG A 140 11.49 0.48 4.66
C ARG A 140 10.45 0.12 5.71
N LEU A 141 10.49 -1.10 6.28
CA LEU A 141 9.60 -1.55 7.35
C LEU A 141 9.70 -0.64 8.58
N ASN A 142 10.91 -0.30 9.01
CA ASN A 142 11.12 0.61 10.14
C ASN A 142 10.51 1.99 9.89
N ARG A 143 10.66 2.56 8.68
CA ARG A 143 10.09 3.86 8.33
C ARG A 143 8.57 3.85 8.34
N VAL A 144 7.97 2.84 7.71
CA VAL A 144 6.51 2.69 7.71
C VAL A 144 5.98 2.55 9.12
N ALA A 145 6.61 1.69 9.95
CA ALA A 145 6.21 1.51 11.33
C ALA A 145 6.31 2.81 12.15
N ALA A 146 7.38 3.59 11.96
CA ALA A 146 7.56 4.86 12.65
C ALA A 146 6.50 5.89 12.23
N PHE A 147 6.22 6.04 10.94
CA PHE A 147 5.20 6.97 10.45
C PHE A 147 3.79 6.55 10.87
N LEU A 148 3.47 5.26 10.79
CA LEU A 148 2.17 4.75 11.22
C LEU A 148 1.95 4.93 12.73
N ALA A 149 2.96 4.69 13.56
CA ALA A 149 2.91 4.94 14.99
C ALA A 149 2.65 6.42 15.30
N ALA A 150 3.34 7.35 14.61
CA ALA A 150 3.12 8.78 14.77
C ALA A 150 1.71 9.21 14.36
N GLU A 151 1.13 8.63 13.30
CA GLU A 151 -0.27 8.88 12.92
C GLU A 151 -1.26 8.35 13.95
N ILE A 152 -1.01 7.18 14.55
CA ILE A 152 -1.84 6.61 15.62
C ILE A 152 -1.82 7.54 16.84
N ASP A 153 -0.64 7.97 17.27
CA ASP A 153 -0.49 8.84 18.44
C ASP A 153 -1.16 10.21 18.24
N SER A 154 -1.18 10.73 17.00
CA SER A 154 -1.83 11.99 16.67
C SER A 154 -3.36 11.93 16.60
N ASN A 155 -3.94 10.73 16.50
CA ASN A 155 -5.38 10.49 16.40
C ASN A 155 -5.97 9.86 17.69
N SER A 156 -5.15 9.63 18.72
CA SER A 156 -5.55 9.16 20.05
C SER A 156 -5.80 10.32 20.98
#